data_4231029993acbe8c7aaaac8088bfb15a
#
_entry.id   4231029993acbe8c7aaaac8088bfb15a
#
_cell.length_a   1.000
_cell.length_b   1.000
_cell.length_c   1.000
_cell.angle_alpha   90.00
_cell.angle_beta   90.00
_cell.angle_gamma   90.00
#
_symmetry.space_group_name_H-M   'P 1'
#
loop_
_entity.id
_entity.type
_entity.pdbx_description
1 polymer ?
#
loop_
_entity_poly.entity_id
_entity_poly.type
_entity_poly.pdbx_seq_one_letter_code
_entity_poly.pdbx_strand_id
1 'polypeptide(L)'
;MASRNPPSLKLWLSLSLLILVLDQLTKVLIVGHFQWGESQVITDFFNLVRVHNSGAAFSFLASASGWQRWFFIGLGSAAAGFIVWMLRSHPQQKLFCLAISLILGGAVGNVLDRIIYGHVIDFADFHWAFLEPLFHGGHFPAFNVADSAISIGAATMVIDEIWRVRQTKKKAH
;
A
#
# COMPACT_ATOMS: atom_id res chain seq x y z
N MET A 1 -30.13 2.39 23.65
CA MET A 1 -28.78 2.31 23.05
C MET A 1 -28.56 3.53 22.17
N ALA A 2 -27.62 4.41 22.50
CA ALA A 2 -27.36 5.61 21.70
C ALA A 2 -26.83 5.19 20.32
N SER A 3 -27.52 5.57 19.24
CA SER A 3 -27.07 5.37 17.88
C SER A 3 -25.82 6.23 17.67
N ARG A 4 -24.65 5.64 17.75
CA ARG A 4 -23.42 6.35 17.37
C ARG A 4 -23.50 6.65 15.87
N ASN A 5 -23.52 7.93 15.52
CA ASN A 5 -23.42 8.35 14.13
C ASN A 5 -22.24 7.66 13.45
N PRO A 6 -22.36 7.25 12.19
CA PRO A 6 -21.24 6.65 11.46
C PRO A 6 -20.07 7.64 11.41
N PRO A 7 -18.82 7.15 11.40
CA PRO A 7 -17.68 8.00 11.19
C PRO A 7 -17.83 8.78 9.88
N SER A 8 -17.45 10.05 9.92
CA SER A 8 -17.60 10.92 8.73
C SER A 8 -16.62 10.51 7.63
N LEU A 9 -17.00 10.75 6.37
CA LEU A 9 -16.09 10.60 5.23
C LEU A 9 -14.77 11.36 5.46
N LYS A 10 -14.81 12.52 6.13
CA LYS A 10 -13.63 13.31 6.47
C LYS A 10 -12.62 12.51 7.30
N LEU A 11 -13.07 11.70 8.27
CA LEU A 11 -12.18 10.85 9.07
C LEU A 11 -11.43 9.85 8.21
N TRP A 12 -12.13 9.18 7.30
CA TRP A 12 -11.53 8.17 6.41
C TRP A 12 -10.55 8.79 5.41
N LEU A 13 -10.91 9.93 4.84
CA LEU A 13 -9.99 10.68 3.95
C LEU A 13 -8.80 11.25 4.72
N SER A 14 -8.96 11.67 5.98
CA SER A 14 -7.83 12.10 6.82
C SER A 14 -6.85 10.95 7.11
N LEU A 15 -7.36 9.73 7.30
CA LEU A 15 -6.50 8.56 7.44
C LEU A 15 -5.71 8.28 6.14
N SER A 16 -6.39 8.31 4.99
CA SER A 16 -5.72 8.14 3.69
C SER A 16 -4.66 9.23 3.46
N LEU A 17 -4.95 10.47 3.82
CA LEU A 17 -4.01 11.58 3.74
C LEU A 17 -2.81 11.36 4.67
N LEU A 18 -3.02 10.88 5.89
CA LEU A 18 -1.93 10.56 6.81
C LEU A 18 -0.98 9.51 6.23
N ILE A 19 -1.53 8.41 5.67
CA ILE A 19 -0.72 7.38 5.01
C ILE A 19 0.07 7.96 3.84
N LEU A 20 -0.59 8.76 2.99
CA LEU A 20 0.05 9.44 1.87
C LEU A 20 1.21 10.33 2.34
N VAL A 21 1.00 11.14 3.37
CA VAL A 21 2.03 12.04 3.91
C VAL A 21 3.21 11.24 4.47
N LEU A 22 2.96 10.18 5.24
CA LEU A 22 4.01 9.32 5.78
C LEU A 22 4.80 8.62 4.67
N ASP A 23 4.12 8.11 3.65
CA ASP A 23 4.76 7.50 2.49
C ASP A 23 5.67 8.49 1.76
N GLN A 24 5.16 9.65 1.42
CA GLN A 24 5.93 10.66 0.67
C GLN A 24 7.08 11.25 1.50
N LEU A 25 6.90 11.46 2.81
CA LEU A 25 7.97 11.93 3.69
C LEU A 25 9.12 10.91 3.75
N THR A 26 8.82 9.62 3.95
CA THR A 26 9.85 8.58 3.99
C THR A 26 10.60 8.47 2.66
N LYS A 27 9.89 8.53 1.53
CA LYS A 27 10.49 8.50 0.19
C LYS A 27 11.38 9.70 -0.10
N VAL A 28 10.96 10.91 0.29
CA VAL A 28 11.79 12.13 0.16
C VAL A 28 13.06 12.02 1.00
N LEU A 29 12.98 11.49 2.22
CA LEU A 29 14.16 11.26 3.06
C LEU A 29 15.12 10.25 2.40
N ILE A 30 14.60 9.15 1.86
CA ILE A 30 15.43 8.16 1.15
C ILE A 30 16.09 8.78 -0.07
N VAL A 31 15.36 9.50 -0.91
CA VAL A 31 15.92 10.17 -2.11
C VAL A 31 16.99 11.19 -1.74
N GLY A 32 16.82 11.89 -0.60
CA GLY A 32 17.78 12.91 -0.14
C GLY A 32 19.05 12.35 0.47
N HIS A 33 19.04 11.10 0.98
CA HIS A 33 20.18 10.52 1.70
C HIS A 33 20.89 9.39 0.94
N PHE A 34 20.20 8.71 0.02
CA PHE A 34 20.74 7.55 -0.71
C PHE A 34 20.88 7.83 -2.20
N GLN A 35 21.97 7.35 -2.81
CA GLN A 35 22.06 7.25 -4.26
C GLN A 35 21.23 6.06 -4.76
N TRP A 36 20.87 6.06 -6.04
CA TRP A 36 20.17 4.93 -6.65
C TRP A 36 21.00 3.64 -6.55
N GLY A 37 20.41 2.58 -6.04
CA GLY A 37 21.07 1.29 -5.80
C GLY A 37 21.91 1.23 -4.51
N GLU A 38 22.01 2.31 -3.78
CA GLU A 38 22.70 2.33 -2.48
C GLU A 38 21.92 1.55 -1.44
N SER A 39 22.67 0.85 -0.55
CA SER A 39 22.13 0.07 0.55
C SER A 39 22.94 0.33 1.82
N GLN A 40 22.23 0.49 2.93
CA GLN A 40 22.80 0.62 4.27
C GLN A 40 22.24 -0.47 5.17
N VAL A 41 23.11 -1.28 5.75
CA VAL A 41 22.76 -2.29 6.74
C VAL A 41 22.33 -1.61 8.03
N ILE A 42 21.14 -1.91 8.52
CA ILE A 42 20.59 -1.41 9.78
C ILE A 42 20.61 -2.51 10.85
N THR A 43 20.24 -3.73 10.48
CA THR A 43 20.30 -4.94 11.32
C THR A 43 20.70 -6.14 10.47
N ASP A 44 20.88 -7.31 11.13
CA ASP A 44 21.23 -8.57 10.44
C ASP A 44 20.13 -9.09 9.49
N PHE A 45 18.95 -8.48 9.50
CA PHE A 45 17.80 -8.91 8.69
C PHE A 45 17.10 -7.76 7.97
N PHE A 46 17.60 -6.52 8.11
CA PHE A 46 16.96 -5.33 7.54
C PHE A 46 17.99 -4.31 7.04
N ASN A 47 17.81 -3.89 5.79
CA ASN A 47 18.57 -2.82 5.15
C ASN A 47 17.63 -1.68 4.75
N LEU A 48 18.15 -0.45 4.78
CA LEU A 48 17.59 0.66 4.00
C LEU A 48 18.26 0.70 2.64
N VAL A 49 17.45 0.72 1.58
CA VAL A 49 17.93 0.75 0.20
C VAL A 49 17.22 1.85 -0.58
N ARG A 50 17.77 2.24 -1.74
CA ARG A 50 17.03 3.05 -2.70
C ARG A 50 16.87 2.28 -4.00
N VAL A 51 15.72 1.68 -4.21
CA VAL A 51 15.38 0.91 -5.40
C VAL A 51 14.28 1.62 -6.19
N HIS A 52 14.39 1.59 -7.51
CA HIS A 52 13.42 2.15 -8.43
C HIS A 52 12.56 1.03 -9.02
N ASN A 53 11.27 1.03 -8.72
CA ASN A 53 10.31 0.04 -9.18
C ASN A 53 9.42 0.63 -10.29
N SER A 54 9.70 0.29 -11.53
CA SER A 54 8.90 0.72 -12.69
C SER A 54 7.66 -0.15 -12.95
N GLY A 55 7.58 -1.33 -12.30
CA GLY A 55 6.48 -2.27 -12.39
C GLY A 55 5.49 -2.20 -11.23
N ALA A 56 4.84 -3.34 -10.97
CA ALA A 56 4.07 -3.60 -9.76
C ALA A 56 4.87 -4.46 -8.77
N ALA A 57 4.18 -4.99 -7.74
CA ALA A 57 4.76 -5.93 -6.80
C ALA A 57 5.47 -7.08 -7.53
N PHE A 58 6.58 -7.54 -6.96
CA PHE A 58 7.42 -8.60 -7.54
C PHE A 58 7.95 -8.27 -8.95
N SER A 59 8.17 -6.99 -9.26
CA SER A 59 8.68 -6.52 -10.56
C SER A 59 7.80 -6.89 -11.76
N PHE A 60 6.50 -7.14 -11.54
CA PHE A 60 5.58 -7.41 -12.63
C PHE A 60 5.54 -6.22 -13.59
N LEU A 61 5.79 -6.47 -14.88
CA LEU A 61 5.96 -5.48 -15.95
C LEU A 61 7.15 -4.52 -15.78
N ALA A 62 8.13 -4.79 -14.91
CA ALA A 62 9.27 -3.88 -14.71
C ALA A 62 10.14 -3.69 -16.00
N SER A 63 10.17 -4.69 -16.89
CA SER A 63 10.92 -4.68 -18.16
C SER A 63 10.12 -4.19 -19.38
N ALA A 64 8.88 -3.76 -19.20
CA ALA A 64 8.07 -3.22 -20.30
C ALA A 64 8.60 -1.85 -20.75
N SER A 65 8.37 -1.48 -22.03
CA SER A 65 9.00 -0.36 -22.74
C SER A 65 8.53 1.05 -22.31
N GLY A 66 8.12 1.27 -21.04
CA GLY A 66 7.75 2.57 -20.47
C GLY A 66 6.25 2.87 -20.41
N TRP A 67 5.40 2.15 -21.15
CA TRP A 67 3.94 2.32 -21.11
C TRP A 67 3.32 1.93 -19.76
N GLN A 68 3.97 1.02 -19.02
CA GLN A 68 3.53 0.54 -17.71
C GLN A 68 3.35 1.67 -16.70
N ARG A 69 4.15 2.74 -16.77
CA ARG A 69 3.99 3.94 -15.96
C ARG A 69 2.56 4.50 -16.07
N TRP A 70 2.11 4.73 -17.31
CA TRP A 70 0.79 5.30 -17.56
C TRP A 70 -0.34 4.33 -17.23
N PHE A 71 -0.12 3.05 -17.47
CA PHE A 71 -1.05 1.98 -17.08
C PHE A 71 -1.27 2.00 -15.57
N PHE A 72 -0.20 2.02 -14.74
CA PHE A 72 -0.35 2.02 -13.28
C PHE A 72 -0.88 3.35 -12.74
N ILE A 73 -0.57 4.49 -13.37
CA ILE A 73 -1.21 5.78 -13.04
C ILE A 73 -2.72 5.71 -13.28
N GLY A 74 -3.16 5.22 -14.45
CA GLY A 74 -4.57 5.09 -14.79
C GLY A 74 -5.30 4.13 -13.85
N LEU A 75 -4.73 2.94 -13.63
CA LEU A 75 -5.30 1.92 -12.75
C LEU A 75 -5.41 2.42 -11.30
N GLY A 76 -4.34 3.00 -10.75
CA GLY A 76 -4.31 3.53 -9.39
C GLY A 76 -5.28 4.71 -9.21
N SER A 77 -5.38 5.59 -10.20
CA SER A 77 -6.35 6.72 -10.18
C SER A 77 -7.80 6.22 -10.24
N ALA A 78 -8.09 5.24 -11.10
CA ALA A 78 -9.41 4.62 -11.17
C ALA A 78 -9.78 3.91 -9.85
N ALA A 79 -8.85 3.16 -9.27
CA ALA A 79 -9.01 2.53 -7.96
C ALA A 79 -9.27 3.56 -6.86
N ALA A 80 -8.52 4.68 -6.84
CA ALA A 80 -8.72 5.77 -5.87
C ALA A 80 -10.12 6.37 -5.99
N GLY A 81 -10.60 6.67 -7.20
CA GLY A 81 -11.95 7.17 -7.43
C GLY A 81 -13.03 6.19 -6.97
N PHE A 82 -12.86 4.89 -7.28
CA PHE A 82 -13.75 3.83 -6.84
C PHE A 82 -13.79 3.71 -5.31
N ILE A 83 -12.63 3.75 -4.64
CA ILE A 83 -12.55 3.68 -3.18
C ILE A 83 -13.26 4.88 -2.53
N VAL A 84 -13.10 6.10 -3.05
CA VAL A 84 -13.82 7.27 -2.53
C VAL A 84 -15.35 7.10 -2.68
N TRP A 85 -15.80 6.53 -3.79
CA TRP A 85 -17.20 6.18 -3.97
C TRP A 85 -17.66 5.13 -2.95
N MET A 86 -16.89 4.07 -2.71
CA MET A 86 -17.19 3.03 -1.71
C MET A 86 -17.27 3.59 -0.29
N LEU A 87 -16.36 4.49 0.11
CA LEU A 87 -16.37 5.16 1.41
C LEU A 87 -17.66 5.97 1.63
N ARG A 88 -18.19 6.60 0.58
CA ARG A 88 -19.46 7.33 0.63
C ARG A 88 -20.66 6.40 0.72
N SER A 89 -20.61 5.25 0.05
CA SER A 89 -21.71 4.30 -0.07
C SER A 89 -21.87 3.40 1.15
N HIS A 90 -20.79 3.18 1.93
CA HIS A 90 -20.78 2.20 3.04
C HIS A 90 -20.32 2.79 4.38
N PRO A 91 -20.81 3.96 4.83
CA PRO A 91 -20.28 4.67 6.01
C PRO A 91 -20.44 3.90 7.33
N GLN A 92 -21.33 2.90 7.38
CA GLN A 92 -21.59 2.08 8.57
C GLN A 92 -20.58 0.95 8.76
N GLN A 93 -19.85 0.56 7.71
CA GLN A 93 -18.91 -0.56 7.72
C GLN A 93 -17.51 -0.08 8.13
N LYS A 94 -17.30 0.12 9.44
CA LYS A 94 -16.09 0.77 9.97
C LYS A 94 -14.80 0.06 9.60
N LEU A 95 -14.77 -1.28 9.74
CA LEU A 95 -13.56 -2.07 9.44
C LEU A 95 -13.28 -2.07 7.94
N PHE A 96 -14.31 -2.19 7.12
CA PHE A 96 -14.22 -2.03 5.67
C PHE A 96 -13.71 -0.63 5.29
N CYS A 97 -14.27 0.44 5.87
CA CYS A 97 -13.82 1.81 5.60
C CYS A 97 -12.36 2.04 6.04
N LEU A 98 -11.93 1.46 7.18
CA LEU A 98 -10.54 1.48 7.60
C LEU A 98 -9.64 0.82 6.54
N ALA A 99 -9.99 -0.39 6.12
CA ALA A 99 -9.24 -1.16 5.14
C ALA A 99 -9.05 -0.40 3.82
N ILE A 100 -10.16 0.09 3.24
CA ILE A 100 -10.08 0.79 1.94
C ILE A 100 -9.45 2.20 2.05
N SER A 101 -9.46 2.82 3.24
CA SER A 101 -8.74 4.08 3.47
C SER A 101 -7.22 3.89 3.48
N LEU A 102 -6.72 2.78 4.04
CA LEU A 102 -5.31 2.40 3.98
C LEU A 102 -4.89 2.16 2.52
N ILE A 103 -5.70 1.40 1.77
CA ILE A 103 -5.46 1.14 0.34
C ILE A 103 -5.45 2.45 -0.45
N LEU A 104 -6.40 3.36 -0.19
CA LEU A 104 -6.47 4.65 -0.87
C LEU A 104 -5.20 5.47 -0.67
N GLY A 105 -4.73 5.62 0.58
CA GLY A 105 -3.53 6.39 0.89
C GLY A 105 -2.29 5.82 0.19
N GLY A 106 -2.10 4.50 0.25
CA GLY A 106 -0.99 3.83 -0.43
C GLY A 106 -1.08 3.89 -1.95
N ALA A 107 -2.26 3.65 -2.53
CA ALA A 107 -2.44 3.70 -3.98
C ALA A 107 -2.11 5.10 -4.54
N VAL A 108 -2.60 6.17 -3.87
CA VAL A 108 -2.29 7.55 -4.27
C VAL A 108 -0.81 7.85 -4.10
N GLY A 109 -0.13 7.37 -3.04
CA GLY A 109 1.31 7.52 -2.84
C GLY A 109 2.12 6.95 -4.01
N ASN A 110 1.84 5.70 -4.40
CA ASN A 110 2.51 5.06 -5.51
C ASN A 110 2.14 5.65 -6.90
N VAL A 111 0.96 6.28 -7.04
CA VAL A 111 0.60 7.05 -8.23
C VAL A 111 1.41 8.34 -8.31
N LEU A 112 1.55 9.08 -7.20
CA LEU A 112 2.34 10.31 -7.15
C LEU A 112 3.80 10.06 -7.53
N ASP A 113 4.42 9.02 -7.00
CA ASP A 113 5.80 8.65 -7.38
C ASP A 113 5.92 8.47 -8.90
N ARG A 114 4.99 7.73 -9.49
CA ARG A 114 5.00 7.50 -10.95
C ARG A 114 4.80 8.78 -11.75
N ILE A 115 4.02 9.73 -11.23
CA ILE A 115 3.85 11.05 -11.88
C ILE A 115 5.13 11.88 -11.76
N ILE A 116 5.79 11.88 -10.60
CA ILE A 116 6.95 12.73 -10.32
C ILE A 116 8.23 12.11 -10.88
N TYR A 117 8.51 10.84 -10.53
CA TYR A 117 9.78 10.18 -10.80
C TYR A 117 9.72 9.19 -11.97
N GLY A 118 8.54 8.79 -12.44
CA GLY A 118 8.36 7.76 -13.47
C GLY A 118 8.36 6.32 -12.94
N HIS A 119 8.70 6.12 -11.67
CA HIS A 119 8.79 4.83 -10.96
C HIS A 119 8.39 5.02 -9.50
N VAL A 120 8.18 3.93 -8.79
CA VAL A 120 7.98 3.95 -7.34
C VAL A 120 9.35 3.83 -6.64
N ILE A 121 9.50 4.49 -5.50
CA ILE A 121 10.68 4.41 -4.65
C ILE A 121 10.42 3.40 -3.55
N ASP A 122 11.18 2.29 -3.57
CA ASP A 122 11.15 1.24 -2.57
C ASP A 122 12.42 1.31 -1.72
N PHE A 123 12.30 1.09 -0.38
CA PHE A 123 13.41 1.31 0.51
C PHE A 123 13.54 0.32 1.67
N ALA A 124 12.50 -0.43 2.01
CA ALA A 124 12.54 -1.41 3.08
C ALA A 124 12.92 -2.77 2.49
N ASP A 125 14.14 -3.22 2.76
CA ASP A 125 14.70 -4.49 2.31
C ASP A 125 14.89 -5.42 3.52
N PHE A 126 14.03 -6.44 3.61
CA PHE A 126 14.13 -7.48 4.63
C PHE A 126 14.70 -8.75 4.03
N HIS A 127 15.60 -9.41 4.76
CA HIS A 127 16.24 -10.64 4.30
C HIS A 127 16.42 -11.66 5.42
N TRP A 128 16.23 -12.93 5.07
CA TRP A 128 16.44 -14.08 5.96
C TRP A 128 16.89 -15.28 5.14
N ALA A 129 17.80 -16.09 5.69
CA ALA A 129 18.31 -17.29 5.03
C ALA A 129 17.21 -18.27 4.59
N PHE A 130 16.10 -18.38 5.35
CA PHE A 130 15.00 -19.28 5.00
C PHE A 130 14.21 -18.82 3.76
N LEU A 131 14.35 -17.56 3.32
CA LEU A 131 13.74 -17.05 2.10
C LEU A 131 14.59 -17.30 0.83
N GLU A 132 15.83 -17.76 0.97
CA GLU A 132 16.74 -18.00 -0.16
C GLU A 132 16.16 -18.92 -1.26
N PRO A 133 15.37 -19.96 -0.95
CA PRO A 133 14.72 -20.77 -1.98
C PRO A 133 13.64 -20.02 -2.79
N LEU A 134 13.10 -18.92 -2.27
CA LEU A 134 12.02 -18.15 -2.88
C LEU A 134 12.53 -16.84 -3.52
N PHE A 135 13.55 -16.24 -2.89
CA PHE A 135 14.09 -14.94 -3.31
C PHE A 135 15.61 -14.97 -3.30
N HIS A 136 16.21 -14.47 -4.37
CA HIS A 136 17.67 -14.44 -4.52
C HIS A 136 18.35 -13.79 -3.30
N GLY A 137 19.31 -14.50 -2.70
CA GLY A 137 20.01 -14.06 -1.50
C GLY A 137 19.13 -13.91 -0.25
N GLY A 138 17.93 -14.50 -0.25
CA GLY A 138 17.01 -14.41 0.86
C GLY A 138 16.32 -13.05 1.05
N HIS A 139 16.49 -12.11 0.10
CA HIS A 139 15.91 -10.78 0.15
C HIS A 139 14.45 -10.76 -0.30
N PHE A 140 13.54 -10.40 0.60
CA PHE A 140 12.17 -10.09 0.21
C PHE A 140 12.17 -8.86 -0.71
N PRO A 141 11.36 -8.80 -1.78
CA PRO A 141 11.31 -7.63 -2.63
C PRO A 141 11.14 -6.34 -1.83
N ALA A 142 12.02 -5.38 -2.07
CA ALA A 142 11.97 -4.10 -1.36
C ALA A 142 10.60 -3.43 -1.54
N PHE A 143 10.13 -2.75 -0.50
CA PHE A 143 8.82 -2.10 -0.47
C PHE A 143 8.87 -0.79 0.31
N ASN A 144 7.73 -0.09 0.38
CA ASN A 144 7.58 1.22 1.00
C ASN A 144 6.37 1.28 1.94
N VAL A 145 6.08 2.47 2.50
CA VAL A 145 4.92 2.68 3.38
C VAL A 145 3.60 2.49 2.63
N ALA A 146 3.50 2.92 1.37
CA ALA A 146 2.30 2.73 0.55
C ALA A 146 1.97 1.25 0.36
N ASP A 147 2.97 0.41 0.04
CA ASP A 147 2.80 -1.03 -0.16
C ASP A 147 2.38 -1.72 1.15
N SER A 148 2.97 -1.31 2.27
CA SER A 148 2.58 -1.77 3.61
C SER A 148 1.12 -1.45 3.90
N ALA A 149 0.69 -0.21 3.64
CA ALA A 149 -0.69 0.22 3.86
C ALA A 149 -1.68 -0.54 2.95
N ILE A 150 -1.34 -0.73 1.67
CA ILE A 150 -2.15 -1.52 0.73
C ILE A 150 -2.29 -2.96 1.23
N SER A 151 -1.19 -3.60 1.65
CA SER A 151 -1.17 -4.99 2.10
C SER A 151 -1.97 -5.17 3.40
N ILE A 152 -1.79 -4.28 4.38
CA ILE A 152 -2.57 -4.28 5.64
C ILE A 152 -4.05 -4.02 5.35
N GLY A 153 -4.36 -3.08 4.48
CA GLY A 153 -5.73 -2.79 4.06
C GLY A 153 -6.39 -3.99 3.40
N ALA A 154 -5.71 -4.66 2.47
CA ALA A 154 -6.20 -5.86 1.80
C ALA A 154 -6.45 -7.01 2.80
N ALA A 155 -5.51 -7.27 3.71
CA ALA A 155 -5.66 -8.27 4.76
C ALA A 155 -6.86 -7.95 5.68
N THR A 156 -7.01 -6.68 6.07
CA THR A 156 -8.13 -6.20 6.90
C THR A 156 -9.47 -6.41 6.20
N MET A 157 -9.54 -6.15 4.88
CA MET A 157 -10.75 -6.36 4.08
C MET A 157 -11.14 -7.84 4.04
N VAL A 158 -10.18 -8.74 3.87
CA VAL A 158 -10.42 -10.19 3.90
C VAL A 158 -10.94 -10.63 5.27
N ILE A 159 -10.36 -10.14 6.37
CA ILE A 159 -10.80 -10.43 7.74
C ILE A 159 -12.24 -9.94 7.97
N ASP A 160 -12.56 -8.72 7.54
CA ASP A 160 -13.92 -8.15 7.64
C ASP A 160 -14.96 -9.02 6.93
N GLU A 161 -14.65 -9.48 5.72
CA GLU A 161 -15.53 -10.34 4.94
C GLU A 161 -15.76 -11.69 5.62
N ILE A 162 -14.69 -12.35 6.11
CA ILE A 162 -14.80 -13.60 6.85
C ILE A 162 -15.71 -13.43 8.10
N TRP A 163 -15.55 -12.34 8.82
CA TRP A 163 -16.39 -12.08 10.01
C TRP A 163 -17.84 -11.85 9.63
N ARG A 164 -18.13 -11.10 8.58
CA ARG A 164 -19.50 -10.86 8.09
C ARG A 164 -20.19 -12.16 7.67
N VAL A 165 -19.51 -12.99 6.90
CA VAL A 165 -20.04 -14.29 6.47
C VAL A 165 -20.35 -15.20 7.68
N ARG A 166 -19.45 -15.26 8.68
CA ARG A 166 -19.66 -16.04 9.89
C ARG A 166 -20.85 -15.56 10.73
N GLN A 167 -21.03 -14.24 10.84
CA GLN A 167 -22.17 -13.67 11.57
C GLN A 167 -23.50 -13.94 10.87
N THR A 168 -23.55 -13.88 9.57
CA THR A 168 -24.74 -14.18 8.77
C THR A 168 -25.17 -15.65 8.95
N LYS A 169 -24.22 -16.59 8.92
CA LYS A 169 -24.49 -18.02 9.14
C LYS A 169 -25.03 -18.30 10.55
N LYS A 170 -24.49 -17.62 11.60
CA LYS A 170 -24.98 -17.78 12.98
C LYS A 170 -26.40 -17.26 13.22
N LYS A 171 -26.89 -16.35 12.40
CA LYS A 171 -28.27 -15.82 12.50
C LYS A 171 -29.28 -16.67 11.71
N ALA A 172 -28.82 -17.53 10.82
CA ALA A 172 -29.66 -18.41 10.00
C ALA A 172 -29.91 -19.79 10.66
N HIS A 173 -29.26 -20.08 11.78
CA HIS A 173 -29.48 -21.22 12.68
C HIS A 173 -30.04 -20.73 14.03
#